data_16794b004e9d80e9e3ef64e9728a9539
#
_entry.id   16794b004e9d80e9e3ef64e9728a9539
#
_cell.length_a   1.000
_cell.length_b   1.000
_cell.length_c   1.000
_cell.angle_alpha   90.00
_cell.angle_beta   90.00
_cell.angle_gamma   90.00
#
_symmetry.space_group_name_H-M   'P 1'
#
loop_
_entity.id
_entity.type
_entity.pdbx_description
1 polymer ?
#
loop_
_entity_poly.entity_id
_entity_poly.type
_entity_poly.pdbx_seq_one_letter_code
_entity_poly.pdbx_strand_id
1 'polypeptide(L)'
;DAEEENLKSILVSATNLSSLSLELEEKQNNWTSEYHLSPLRANLLRYLDLTHKKTALELGCGCGALTRYLGEQGLAVDAGEGSQRRANLARIRCQDLQNVDVITSNFFDLSLPANHYDAIFFVGVMEYAGRFSPTDPSAEASVIRLLEKVRPCLTPQGIIVIAIENRLGRKYLCGAGEDHYGTAFEGIHGYPNYSGIKTWSQDEWRVHLQDAELTFTFHYPFPDYKLPSLVLNEHYLADDSNAWVRLTGISSRDYHRLIPSQDDLPFWQSVHKAGCLGAFSNSFLIVAGIDEEQVNRVTPFDFVQTSTLSRCPQFRTQTRRHRNADVVEKVYLHNPISENVYPLHHALSVEPWRHGIPLSNLWMQRLRIDPSHELFVQLS
;
A
#
# COMPACT_ATOMS: atom_id res chain seq x y z
N ASP A 1 8.21 -16.32 19.20
CA ASP A 1 7.10 -15.39 19.39
C ASP A 1 5.79 -16.16 19.17
N ALA A 2 4.84 -16.02 20.12
CA ALA A 2 3.58 -16.77 20.10
C ALA A 2 2.71 -16.44 18.88
N GLU A 3 2.79 -15.20 18.37
CA GLU A 3 2.02 -14.75 17.20
C GLU A 3 2.54 -15.37 15.91
N GLU A 4 3.86 -15.51 15.76
CA GLU A 4 4.46 -16.19 14.59
C GLU A 4 4.17 -17.71 14.62
N GLU A 5 4.11 -18.35 15.78
CA GLU A 5 3.70 -19.76 15.89
C GLU A 5 2.20 -19.94 15.57
N ASN A 6 1.34 -19.02 16.01
CA ASN A 6 -0.07 -19.00 15.61
C ASN A 6 -0.21 -18.86 14.07
N LEU A 7 0.50 -17.91 13.48
CA LEU A 7 0.50 -17.72 12.03
C LEU A 7 0.98 -18.97 11.28
N LYS A 8 2.03 -19.63 11.78
CA LYS A 8 2.52 -20.89 11.24
C LYS A 8 1.46 -21.99 11.28
N SER A 9 0.79 -22.15 12.43
CA SER A 9 -0.28 -23.13 12.59
C SER A 9 -1.42 -22.90 11.57
N ILE A 10 -1.80 -21.64 11.37
CA ILE A 10 -2.81 -21.27 10.38
C ILE A 10 -2.34 -21.64 8.96
N LEU A 11 -1.14 -21.26 8.57
CA LEU A 11 -0.62 -21.49 7.23
C LEU A 11 -0.41 -22.97 6.92
N VAL A 12 0.07 -23.76 7.88
CA VAL A 12 0.29 -25.21 7.71
C VAL A 12 -1.03 -25.96 7.59
N SER A 13 -2.08 -25.52 8.30
CA SER A 13 -3.41 -26.17 8.26
C SER A 13 -4.29 -25.71 7.10
N ALA A 14 -3.92 -24.61 6.41
CA ALA A 14 -4.73 -24.07 5.33
C ALA A 14 -4.62 -24.89 4.06
N THR A 15 -5.76 -25.09 3.40
CA THR A 15 -5.86 -25.75 2.09
C THR A 15 -5.71 -24.77 0.93
N ASN A 16 -6.04 -23.52 1.16
CA ASN A 16 -5.94 -22.43 0.19
C ASN A 16 -5.01 -21.34 0.71
N LEU A 17 -3.81 -21.25 0.13
CA LEU A 17 -2.79 -20.25 0.49
C LEU A 17 -2.81 -18.98 -0.38
N SER A 18 -3.82 -18.79 -1.24
CA SER A 18 -3.87 -17.66 -2.15
C SER A 18 -4.00 -16.30 -1.45
N SER A 19 -3.64 -15.24 -2.16
CA SER A 19 -3.78 -13.86 -1.67
C SER A 19 -5.24 -13.41 -1.49
N LEU A 20 -6.20 -14.17 -2.04
CA LEU A 20 -7.64 -13.95 -1.91
C LEU A 20 -8.34 -15.09 -1.14
N SER A 21 -7.61 -15.88 -0.38
CA SER A 21 -8.14 -17.01 0.38
C SER A 21 -9.16 -16.58 1.43
N LEU A 22 -10.40 -17.01 1.29
CA LEU A 22 -11.46 -16.82 2.30
C LEU A 22 -11.16 -17.60 3.57
N GLU A 23 -10.57 -18.79 3.44
CA GLU A 23 -10.14 -19.61 4.58
C GLU A 23 -9.14 -18.85 5.48
N LEU A 24 -8.19 -18.16 4.89
CA LEU A 24 -7.21 -17.37 5.65
C LEU A 24 -7.81 -16.07 6.20
N GLU A 25 -8.77 -15.48 5.49
CA GLU A 25 -9.51 -14.31 5.97
C GLU A 25 -10.30 -14.64 7.24
N GLU A 26 -10.98 -15.78 7.29
CA GLU A 26 -11.77 -16.25 8.46
C GLU A 26 -10.89 -16.56 9.69
N LYS A 27 -9.62 -16.90 9.49
CA LYS A 27 -8.68 -17.23 10.57
C LYS A 27 -7.97 -16.01 11.19
N GLN A 28 -8.29 -14.80 10.74
CA GLN A 28 -7.75 -13.58 11.33
C GLN A 28 -8.33 -13.33 12.72
N ASN A 29 -7.50 -13.29 13.75
CA ASN A 29 -7.92 -13.15 15.14
C ASN A 29 -7.13 -12.09 15.93
N ASN A 30 -6.06 -11.54 15.35
CA ASN A 30 -5.26 -10.47 15.91
C ASN A 30 -4.61 -9.64 14.79
N TRP A 31 -3.91 -8.56 15.16
CA TRP A 31 -3.25 -7.69 14.19
C TRP A 31 -2.24 -8.42 13.31
N THR A 32 -1.43 -9.29 13.88
CA THR A 32 -0.41 -10.04 13.14
C THR A 32 -1.04 -10.93 12.07
N SER A 33 -2.09 -11.69 12.42
CA SER A 33 -2.81 -12.52 11.46
C SER A 33 -3.56 -11.68 10.42
N GLU A 34 -4.18 -10.56 10.79
CA GLU A 34 -4.82 -9.65 9.86
C GLU A 34 -3.81 -9.06 8.87
N TYR A 35 -2.67 -8.57 9.36
CA TYR A 35 -1.62 -7.98 8.52
C TYR A 35 -1.07 -8.95 7.49
N HIS A 36 -0.85 -10.21 7.86
CA HIS A 36 -0.23 -11.21 6.99
C HIS A 36 -1.21 -12.02 6.15
N LEU A 37 -2.49 -12.13 6.56
CA LEU A 37 -3.45 -13.01 5.90
C LEU A 37 -4.56 -12.25 5.15
N SER A 38 -4.74 -10.95 5.43
CA SER A 38 -5.81 -10.16 4.82
C SER A 38 -5.64 -10.04 3.30
N PRO A 39 -6.71 -10.27 2.52
CA PRO A 39 -6.73 -9.97 1.09
C PRO A 39 -6.42 -8.50 0.77
N LEU A 40 -6.65 -7.57 1.71
CA LEU A 40 -6.37 -6.15 1.54
C LEU A 40 -4.87 -5.86 1.42
N ARG A 41 -4.00 -6.72 1.98
CA ARG A 41 -2.54 -6.53 1.91
C ARG A 41 -2.05 -6.36 0.47
N ALA A 42 -2.55 -7.17 -0.44
CA ALA A 42 -2.18 -7.13 -1.85
C ALA A 42 -2.78 -5.94 -2.62
N ASN A 43 -3.73 -5.17 -2.04
CA ASN A 43 -4.28 -3.99 -2.71
C ASN A 43 -3.22 -2.92 -2.99
N LEU A 44 -2.17 -2.87 -2.17
CA LEU A 44 -1.02 -2.03 -2.41
C LEU A 44 -0.42 -2.24 -3.81
N LEU A 45 -0.23 -3.52 -4.19
CA LEU A 45 0.37 -3.90 -5.45
C LEU A 45 -0.66 -4.08 -6.58
N ARG A 46 -1.94 -4.35 -6.27
CA ARG A 46 -3.03 -4.37 -7.26
C ARG A 46 -3.29 -3.00 -7.90
N TYR A 47 -2.74 -1.95 -7.32
CA TYR A 47 -2.71 -0.61 -7.89
C TYR A 47 -1.79 -0.54 -9.12
N LEU A 48 -0.77 -1.38 -9.19
CA LEU A 48 0.25 -1.37 -10.24
C LEU A 48 -0.15 -2.27 -11.42
N ASP A 49 0.16 -1.86 -12.63
CA ASP A 49 0.13 -2.72 -13.81
C ASP A 49 1.48 -3.43 -13.97
N LEU A 50 1.54 -4.66 -13.51
CA LEU A 50 2.73 -5.51 -13.59
C LEU A 50 2.69 -6.51 -14.77
N THR A 51 1.70 -6.43 -15.65
CA THR A 51 1.47 -7.42 -16.73
C THR A 51 2.66 -7.60 -17.69
N HIS A 52 3.52 -6.60 -17.80
CA HIS A 52 4.71 -6.63 -18.65
C HIS A 52 6.00 -6.98 -17.90
N LYS A 53 5.92 -7.25 -16.59
CA LYS A 53 7.06 -7.64 -15.74
C LYS A 53 7.14 -9.16 -15.67
N LYS A 54 8.35 -9.71 -15.63
CA LYS A 54 8.60 -11.16 -15.61
C LYS A 54 9.36 -11.57 -14.35
N THR A 55 10.29 -10.74 -13.90
CA THR A 55 11.18 -11.03 -12.77
C THR A 55 11.01 -9.98 -11.68
N ALA A 56 10.96 -10.43 -10.43
CA ALA A 56 10.82 -9.58 -9.27
C ALA A 56 11.81 -9.95 -8.17
N LEU A 57 12.31 -8.93 -7.47
CA LEU A 57 13.02 -9.08 -6.21
C LEU A 57 12.19 -8.42 -5.11
N GLU A 58 11.84 -9.14 -4.06
CA GLU A 58 11.24 -8.57 -2.86
C GLU A 58 12.23 -8.61 -1.72
N LEU A 59 12.64 -7.47 -1.19
CA LEU A 59 13.56 -7.35 -0.06
C LEU A 59 12.76 -7.06 1.22
N GLY A 60 12.87 -7.98 2.21
CA GLY A 60 12.07 -7.97 3.42
C GLY A 60 10.68 -8.56 3.23
N CYS A 61 10.59 -9.74 2.64
CA CYS A 61 9.30 -10.37 2.29
C CYS A 61 8.45 -10.76 3.52
N GLY A 62 9.01 -10.71 4.72
CA GLY A 62 8.31 -11.05 5.95
C GLY A 62 7.74 -12.48 5.91
N CYS A 63 6.43 -12.61 6.12
CA CYS A 63 5.74 -13.91 6.08
C CYS A 63 5.15 -14.24 4.69
N GLY A 64 5.57 -13.57 3.63
CA GLY A 64 5.28 -13.92 2.25
C GLY A 64 3.92 -13.49 1.70
N ALA A 65 3.24 -12.52 2.32
CA ALA A 65 1.91 -12.09 1.86
C ALA A 65 1.94 -11.44 0.47
N LEU A 66 2.90 -10.56 0.21
CA LEU A 66 3.09 -9.91 -1.09
C LEU A 66 3.88 -10.79 -2.05
N THR A 67 4.85 -11.57 -1.57
CA THR A 67 5.55 -12.61 -2.33
C THR A 67 4.55 -13.54 -3.01
N ARG A 68 3.57 -14.04 -2.23
CA ARG A 68 2.47 -14.86 -2.73
C ARG A 68 1.71 -14.18 -3.88
N TYR A 69 1.32 -12.92 -3.67
CA TYR A 69 0.61 -12.14 -4.68
C TYR A 69 1.45 -11.98 -5.96
N LEU A 70 2.73 -11.62 -5.84
CA LEU A 70 3.63 -11.46 -6.99
C LEU A 70 3.78 -12.78 -7.77
N GLY A 71 3.95 -13.90 -7.08
CA GLY A 71 3.99 -15.22 -7.69
C GLY A 71 2.69 -15.58 -8.41
N GLU A 72 1.53 -15.24 -7.86
CA GLU A 72 0.21 -15.41 -8.49
C GLU A 72 0.01 -14.55 -9.74
N GLN A 73 0.71 -13.42 -9.84
CA GLN A 73 0.75 -12.60 -11.06
C GLN A 73 1.66 -13.20 -12.16
N GLY A 74 2.32 -14.32 -11.88
CA GLY A 74 3.18 -15.03 -12.82
C GLY A 74 4.62 -14.51 -12.90
N LEU A 75 5.06 -13.64 -11.98
CA LEU A 75 6.45 -13.21 -11.91
C LEU A 75 7.32 -14.32 -11.32
N ALA A 76 8.54 -14.47 -11.84
CA ALA A 76 9.60 -15.20 -11.14
C ALA A 76 10.11 -14.31 -9.99
N VAL A 77 9.93 -14.75 -8.76
CA VAL A 77 10.15 -13.94 -7.56
C VAL A 77 11.30 -14.48 -6.74
N ASP A 78 12.34 -13.67 -6.56
CA ASP A 78 13.35 -13.84 -5.52
C ASP A 78 12.94 -13.02 -4.29
N ALA A 79 12.70 -13.68 -3.16
CA ALA A 79 12.23 -13.04 -1.94
C ALA A 79 13.27 -13.16 -0.82
N GLY A 80 13.87 -12.04 -0.41
CA GLY A 80 14.87 -11.97 0.67
C GLY A 80 14.22 -11.61 2.01
N GLU A 81 14.57 -12.36 3.07
CA GLU A 81 14.11 -12.07 4.44
C GLU A 81 15.23 -12.30 5.44
N GLY A 82 15.46 -11.34 6.35
CA GLY A 82 16.53 -11.41 7.35
C GLY A 82 16.25 -12.40 8.48
N SER A 83 14.98 -12.63 8.80
CA SER A 83 14.57 -13.56 9.86
C SER A 83 14.32 -14.97 9.30
N GLN A 84 15.11 -15.96 9.74
CA GLN A 84 14.92 -17.37 9.36
C GLN A 84 13.49 -17.87 9.63
N ARG A 85 12.87 -17.42 10.73
CA ARG A 85 11.50 -17.80 11.10
C ARG A 85 10.48 -17.26 10.10
N ARG A 86 10.57 -15.97 9.76
CA ARG A 86 9.67 -15.33 8.78
C ARG A 86 9.88 -15.88 7.38
N ALA A 87 11.15 -16.10 6.99
CA ALA A 87 11.46 -16.76 5.71
C ALA A 87 10.84 -18.16 5.61
N ASN A 88 10.81 -18.93 6.69
CA ASN A 88 10.14 -20.23 6.71
C ASN A 88 8.61 -20.09 6.56
N LEU A 89 7.98 -19.05 7.15
CA LEU A 89 6.57 -18.76 6.94
C LEU A 89 6.27 -18.37 5.49
N ALA A 90 7.14 -17.57 4.88
CA ALA A 90 7.04 -17.21 3.46
C ALA A 90 7.13 -18.44 2.55
N ARG A 91 8.06 -19.37 2.84
CA ARG A 91 8.16 -20.66 2.10
C ARG A 91 6.88 -21.50 2.22
N ILE A 92 6.31 -21.60 3.43
CA ILE A 92 5.01 -22.28 3.63
C ILE A 92 3.92 -21.58 2.86
N ARG A 93 3.85 -20.25 2.91
CA ARG A 93 2.85 -19.45 2.20
C ARG A 93 2.88 -19.64 0.68
N CYS A 94 4.07 -19.88 0.12
CA CYS A 94 4.29 -19.99 -1.32
C CYS A 94 4.62 -21.40 -1.80
N GLN A 95 4.47 -22.43 -0.96
CA GLN A 95 4.96 -23.80 -1.23
C GLN A 95 4.38 -24.48 -2.49
N ASP A 96 3.24 -24.04 -2.95
CA ASP A 96 2.56 -24.52 -4.16
C ASP A 96 2.94 -23.71 -5.42
N LEU A 97 3.72 -22.64 -5.30
CA LEU A 97 4.20 -21.83 -6.41
C LEU A 97 5.62 -22.27 -6.83
N GLN A 98 5.81 -22.58 -8.12
CA GLN A 98 7.09 -23.02 -8.67
C GLN A 98 7.99 -21.86 -9.12
N ASN A 99 7.47 -20.66 -9.10
CA ASN A 99 8.11 -19.43 -9.57
C ASN A 99 8.50 -18.48 -8.43
N VAL A 100 8.58 -19.00 -7.20
CA VAL A 100 8.96 -18.23 -6.01
C VAL A 100 10.08 -18.92 -5.27
N ASP A 101 11.20 -18.18 -5.08
CA ASP A 101 12.33 -18.60 -4.28
C ASP A 101 12.50 -17.68 -3.06
N VAL A 102 12.59 -18.26 -1.85
CA VAL A 102 12.75 -17.49 -0.60
C VAL A 102 14.16 -17.71 -0.04
N ILE A 103 14.90 -16.61 0.09
CA ILE A 103 16.29 -16.58 0.53
C ILE A 103 16.36 -15.96 1.93
N THR A 104 17.02 -16.61 2.88
CA THR A 104 17.27 -16.03 4.20
C THR A 104 18.61 -15.31 4.19
N SER A 105 18.60 -13.98 4.22
CA SER A 105 19.82 -13.15 4.24
C SER A 105 19.48 -11.72 4.64
N ASN A 106 20.49 -11.01 5.18
CA ASN A 106 20.44 -9.56 5.25
C ASN A 106 20.49 -9.00 3.81
N PHE A 107 19.65 -8.01 3.50
CA PHE A 107 19.58 -7.42 2.17
C PHE A 107 20.88 -6.72 1.72
N PHE A 108 21.73 -6.28 2.66
CA PHE A 108 23.08 -5.76 2.32
C PHE A 108 24.05 -6.85 1.90
N ASP A 109 23.87 -8.10 2.36
CA ASP A 109 24.78 -9.23 2.09
C ASP A 109 24.40 -10.00 0.82
N LEU A 110 23.19 -9.80 0.28
CA LEU A 110 22.76 -10.48 -0.95
C LEU A 110 23.63 -10.09 -2.14
N SER A 111 24.13 -11.11 -2.85
CA SER A 111 24.75 -10.95 -4.17
C SER A 111 23.66 -10.97 -5.22
N LEU A 112 23.41 -9.84 -5.84
CA LEU A 112 22.31 -9.64 -6.81
C LEU A 112 22.87 -9.57 -8.24
N PRO A 113 22.24 -10.24 -9.20
CA PRO A 113 22.66 -10.16 -10.61
C PRO A 113 22.35 -8.79 -11.20
N ALA A 114 23.27 -8.27 -12.01
CA ALA A 114 23.04 -7.04 -12.75
C ALA A 114 22.05 -7.25 -13.90
N ASN A 115 21.26 -6.23 -14.23
CA ASN A 115 20.34 -6.20 -15.36
C ASN A 115 19.41 -7.43 -15.40
N HIS A 116 18.79 -7.75 -14.29
CA HIS A 116 18.00 -8.98 -14.11
C HIS A 116 16.55 -8.75 -13.71
N TYR A 117 16.27 -7.80 -12.82
CA TYR A 117 14.94 -7.62 -12.27
C TYR A 117 14.13 -6.56 -13.00
N ASP A 118 12.91 -6.92 -13.38
CA ASP A 118 11.93 -5.98 -13.94
C ASP A 118 11.24 -5.16 -12.85
N ALA A 119 11.19 -5.67 -11.62
CA ALA A 119 10.66 -4.93 -10.47
C ALA A 119 11.37 -5.32 -9.18
N ILE A 120 11.73 -4.33 -8.36
CA ILE A 120 12.34 -4.54 -7.04
C ILE A 120 11.42 -3.87 -6.01
N PHE A 121 11.03 -4.62 -4.96
CA PHE A 121 10.08 -4.20 -3.96
C PHE A 121 10.73 -4.03 -2.58
N PHE A 122 10.43 -2.90 -1.93
CA PHE A 122 10.75 -2.60 -0.54
C PHE A 122 9.47 -2.16 0.16
N VAL A 123 8.82 -3.06 0.89
CA VAL A 123 7.53 -2.77 1.54
C VAL A 123 7.67 -2.88 3.05
N GLY A 124 7.80 -1.74 3.75
CA GLY A 124 8.05 -1.69 5.19
C GLY A 124 9.44 -2.20 5.55
N VAL A 125 10.48 -1.73 4.86
CA VAL A 125 11.85 -2.23 4.98
C VAL A 125 12.88 -1.11 5.00
N MET A 126 12.70 -0.07 4.21
CA MET A 126 13.72 0.98 4.03
C MET A 126 13.99 1.73 5.33
N GLU A 127 13.02 1.82 6.23
CA GLU A 127 13.14 2.40 7.56
C GLU A 127 14.20 1.72 8.43
N TYR A 128 14.49 0.44 8.17
CA TYR A 128 15.48 -0.35 8.87
C TYR A 128 16.89 -0.28 8.25
N ALA A 129 17.08 0.46 7.17
CA ALA A 129 18.35 0.49 6.45
C ALA A 129 19.53 0.87 7.36
N GLY A 130 19.37 1.88 8.24
CA GLY A 130 20.41 2.26 9.19
C GLY A 130 20.73 1.19 10.23
N ARG A 131 19.72 0.40 10.65
CA ARG A 131 19.90 -0.66 11.65
C ARG A 131 20.66 -1.87 11.11
N PHE A 132 20.48 -2.18 9.85
CA PHE A 132 21.08 -3.37 9.23
C PHE A 132 22.30 -3.06 8.36
N SER A 133 22.66 -1.78 8.22
CA SER A 133 23.85 -1.36 7.50
C SER A 133 25.13 -1.83 8.24
N PRO A 134 26.07 -2.48 7.56
CA PRO A 134 27.28 -3.00 8.20
C PRO A 134 28.31 -1.91 8.53
N THR A 135 28.22 -0.73 7.92
CA THR A 135 29.31 0.26 7.93
C THR A 135 28.91 1.66 8.38
N ASP A 136 27.61 2.00 8.30
CA ASP A 136 27.16 3.37 8.57
C ASP A 136 25.84 3.36 9.35
N PRO A 137 25.80 3.94 10.56
CA PRO A 137 24.57 4.04 11.34
C PRO A 137 23.64 5.15 10.84
N SER A 138 24.07 6.00 9.89
CA SER A 138 23.20 7.02 9.30
C SER A 138 22.11 6.36 8.45
N ALA A 139 20.86 6.65 8.77
CA ALA A 139 19.72 6.13 8.06
C ALA A 139 19.70 6.62 6.60
N GLU A 140 20.02 7.89 6.38
CA GLU A 140 20.05 8.54 5.07
C GLU A 140 21.09 7.89 4.16
N ALA A 141 22.34 7.79 4.61
CA ALA A 141 23.41 7.17 3.83
C ALA A 141 23.13 5.69 3.54
N SER A 142 22.49 4.99 4.48
CA SER A 142 22.14 3.58 4.31
C SER A 142 21.04 3.35 3.29
N VAL A 143 20.04 4.25 3.22
CA VAL A 143 18.98 4.22 2.19
C VAL A 143 19.57 4.47 0.81
N ILE A 144 20.40 5.52 0.65
CA ILE A 144 21.04 5.84 -0.63
C ILE A 144 21.90 4.65 -1.09
N ARG A 145 22.73 4.10 -0.20
CA ARG A 145 23.55 2.90 -0.51
C ARG A 145 22.71 1.69 -0.94
N LEU A 146 21.54 1.50 -0.33
CA LEU A 146 20.66 0.40 -0.71
C LEU A 146 20.06 0.63 -2.10
N LEU A 147 19.65 1.85 -2.43
CA LEU A 147 19.20 2.22 -3.76
C LEU A 147 20.31 2.07 -4.81
N GLU A 148 21.53 2.54 -4.51
CA GLU A 148 22.71 2.36 -5.36
C GLU A 148 23.06 0.88 -5.59
N LYS A 149 22.89 0.03 -4.58
CA LYS A 149 23.11 -1.40 -4.67
C LYS A 149 22.13 -2.08 -5.63
N VAL A 150 20.85 -1.73 -5.58
CA VAL A 150 19.81 -2.41 -6.37
C VAL A 150 19.60 -1.80 -7.76
N ARG A 151 19.95 -0.53 -7.96
CA ARG A 151 19.81 0.14 -9.27
C ARG A 151 20.47 -0.61 -10.41
N PRO A 152 21.74 -1.09 -10.31
CA PRO A 152 22.37 -1.89 -11.37
C PRO A 152 21.70 -3.24 -11.65
N CYS A 153 20.88 -3.72 -10.72
CA CYS A 153 20.18 -4.99 -10.85
C CYS A 153 18.89 -4.88 -11.68
N LEU A 154 18.41 -3.64 -11.93
CA LEU A 154 17.25 -3.38 -12.77
C LEU A 154 17.56 -3.66 -14.23
N THR A 155 16.59 -4.26 -14.94
CA THR A 155 16.56 -4.25 -16.39
C THR A 155 16.37 -2.81 -16.91
N PRO A 156 16.63 -2.50 -18.19
CA PRO A 156 16.40 -1.17 -18.75
C PRO A 156 14.95 -0.66 -18.57
N GLN A 157 13.99 -1.58 -18.42
CA GLN A 157 12.59 -1.28 -18.15
C GLN A 157 12.21 -1.54 -16.68
N GLY A 158 13.21 -1.72 -15.82
CA GLY A 158 13.01 -2.06 -14.40
C GLY A 158 12.52 -0.89 -13.57
N ILE A 159 11.76 -1.22 -12.52
CA ILE A 159 11.23 -0.28 -11.55
C ILE A 159 11.61 -0.69 -10.13
N ILE A 160 11.65 0.29 -9.23
CA ILE A 160 11.70 0.10 -7.78
C ILE A 160 10.37 0.55 -7.20
N VAL A 161 9.79 -0.27 -6.35
CA VAL A 161 8.56 0.01 -5.62
C VAL A 161 8.86 0.08 -4.14
N ILE A 162 8.63 1.24 -3.51
CA ILE A 162 8.86 1.46 -2.09
C ILE A 162 7.52 1.78 -1.43
N ALA A 163 7.18 1.08 -0.36
CA ALA A 163 6.05 1.45 0.48
C ALA A 163 6.52 1.62 1.92
N ILE A 164 6.21 2.77 2.51
CA ILE A 164 6.78 3.18 3.79
C ILE A 164 5.89 4.20 4.49
N GLU A 165 5.95 4.24 5.83
CA GLU A 165 5.29 5.26 6.63
C GLU A 165 5.85 6.67 6.34
N ASN A 166 4.95 7.64 6.46
CA ASN A 166 5.29 9.06 6.44
C ASN A 166 5.42 9.57 7.87
N ARG A 167 6.62 10.05 8.27
CA ARG A 167 6.82 10.58 9.62
C ARG A 167 5.91 11.78 9.96
N LEU A 168 5.36 12.47 8.95
CA LEU A 168 4.40 13.57 9.09
C LEU A 168 2.95 13.12 8.84
N GLY A 169 2.69 11.81 8.83
CA GLY A 169 1.37 11.26 8.60
C GLY A 169 0.31 11.76 9.58
N ARG A 170 -0.91 11.95 9.08
CA ARG A 170 -2.05 12.46 9.88
C ARG A 170 -2.23 11.70 11.20
N LYS A 171 -2.04 10.39 11.22
CA LYS A 171 -2.17 9.57 12.45
C LYS A 171 -1.22 10.04 13.56
N TYR A 172 0.01 10.40 13.22
CA TYR A 172 1.00 10.86 14.20
C TYR A 172 0.67 12.27 14.72
N LEU A 173 0.10 13.14 13.88
CA LEU A 173 -0.43 14.43 14.31
C LEU A 173 -1.62 14.28 15.27
N CYS A 174 -2.35 13.17 15.18
CA CYS A 174 -3.42 12.81 16.12
C CYS A 174 -2.92 12.12 17.40
N GLY A 175 -1.60 12.01 17.59
CA GLY A 175 -0.99 11.43 18.78
C GLY A 175 -0.84 9.91 18.75
N ALA A 176 -0.98 9.26 17.59
CA ALA A 176 -0.58 7.87 17.45
C ALA A 176 0.91 7.71 17.80
N GLY A 177 1.26 6.61 18.46
CA GLY A 177 2.66 6.23 18.65
C GLY A 177 3.34 6.00 17.30
N GLU A 178 4.61 6.38 17.19
CA GLU A 178 5.41 6.04 16.04
C GLU A 178 5.55 4.51 15.94
N ASP A 179 5.40 3.94 14.75
CA ASP A 179 5.19 2.50 14.55
C ASP A 179 6.34 1.61 15.08
N HIS A 180 7.55 2.14 15.19
CA HIS A 180 8.75 1.40 15.61
C HIS A 180 9.17 1.69 17.05
N TYR A 181 8.85 2.87 17.55
CA TYR A 181 9.21 3.32 18.91
C TYR A 181 8.04 3.30 19.88
N GLY A 182 6.80 3.28 19.38
CA GLY A 182 5.59 3.34 20.21
C GLY A 182 5.37 4.70 20.89
N THR A 183 6.26 5.67 20.67
CA THR A 183 6.23 7.00 21.31
C THR A 183 5.52 7.99 20.41
N ALA A 184 4.57 8.75 20.97
CA ALA A 184 3.88 9.81 20.24
C ALA A 184 4.86 10.92 19.83
N PHE A 185 4.68 11.46 18.63
CA PHE A 185 5.46 12.56 18.03
C PHE A 185 6.94 12.26 17.75
N GLU A 186 7.43 11.04 17.95
CA GLU A 186 8.85 10.69 17.74
C GLU A 186 9.33 11.09 16.32
N GLY A 187 8.63 10.67 15.28
CA GLY A 187 8.96 11.01 13.90
C GLY A 187 8.78 12.50 13.59
N ILE A 188 7.72 13.12 14.15
CA ILE A 188 7.45 14.57 13.95
C ILE A 188 8.58 15.41 14.53
N HIS A 189 9.13 15.01 15.68
CA HIS A 189 10.23 15.71 16.34
C HIS A 189 11.62 15.34 15.77
N GLY A 190 11.70 14.58 14.67
CA GLY A 190 12.95 14.23 13.99
C GLY A 190 13.73 13.11 14.65
N TYR A 191 13.06 12.19 15.35
CA TYR A 191 13.65 11.00 15.99
C TYR A 191 14.70 11.34 17.07
N PRO A 192 14.34 12.04 18.13
CA PRO A 192 15.28 12.34 19.22
C PRO A 192 15.86 11.10 19.90
N ASN A 193 15.14 9.96 19.80
CA ASN A 193 15.59 8.66 20.35
C ASN A 193 16.08 7.70 19.24
N TYR A 194 16.66 8.23 18.16
CA TYR A 194 17.09 7.42 17.02
C TYR A 194 17.96 6.22 17.42
N SER A 195 17.59 5.04 16.95
CA SER A 195 18.25 3.75 17.22
C SER A 195 18.49 2.91 15.94
N GLY A 196 18.70 3.57 14.80
CA GLY A 196 18.91 2.91 13.51
C GLY A 196 17.65 2.70 12.68
N ILE A 197 16.48 3.12 13.16
CA ILE A 197 15.21 3.03 12.44
C ILE A 197 14.65 4.44 12.26
N LYS A 198 14.25 4.79 11.03
CA LYS A 198 13.74 6.12 10.71
C LYS A 198 12.86 6.07 9.48
N THR A 199 11.79 6.85 9.47
CA THR A 199 10.99 7.16 8.29
C THR A 199 11.15 8.63 7.91
N TRP A 200 10.73 9.00 6.72
CA TRP A 200 10.96 10.32 6.15
C TRP A 200 9.64 10.94 5.67
N SER A 201 9.66 12.26 5.53
CA SER A 201 8.62 13.02 4.84
C SER A 201 8.73 12.85 3.31
N GLN A 202 7.72 13.32 2.60
CA GLN A 202 7.71 13.26 1.14
C GLN A 202 8.90 13.99 0.51
N ASP A 203 9.25 15.19 1.02
CA ASP A 203 10.34 15.97 0.45
C ASP A 203 11.73 15.34 0.75
N GLU A 204 11.90 14.73 1.94
CA GLU A 204 13.11 13.98 2.24
C GLU A 204 13.26 12.78 1.29
N TRP A 205 12.16 12.06 0.99
CA TRP A 205 12.19 11.00 -0.02
C TRP A 205 12.52 11.51 -1.42
N ARG A 206 12.02 12.69 -1.82
CA ARG A 206 12.38 13.31 -3.12
C ARG A 206 13.89 13.51 -3.22
N VAL A 207 14.52 13.99 -2.17
CA VAL A 207 15.99 14.16 -2.13
C VAL A 207 16.70 12.81 -2.26
N HIS A 208 16.34 11.79 -1.46
CA HIS A 208 16.98 10.47 -1.54
C HIS A 208 16.90 9.83 -2.93
N LEU A 209 15.76 9.97 -3.60
CA LEU A 209 15.56 9.40 -4.93
C LEU A 209 16.32 10.19 -6.01
N GLN A 210 16.41 11.52 -5.86
CA GLN A 210 17.23 12.38 -6.73
C GLN A 210 18.71 12.08 -6.57
N ASP A 211 19.20 11.92 -5.33
CA ASP A 211 20.59 11.55 -5.05
C ASP A 211 20.96 10.17 -5.61
N ALA A 212 19.97 9.24 -5.67
CA ALA A 212 20.12 7.94 -6.31
C ALA A 212 19.95 7.99 -7.83
N GLU A 213 19.78 9.18 -8.45
CA GLU A 213 19.56 9.41 -9.87
C GLU A 213 18.38 8.59 -10.43
N LEU A 214 17.26 8.57 -9.71
CA LEU A 214 16.02 7.90 -10.10
C LEU A 214 14.94 8.92 -10.45
N THR A 215 14.17 8.62 -11.49
CA THR A 215 12.86 9.25 -11.73
C THR A 215 11.80 8.55 -10.89
N PHE A 216 10.77 9.25 -10.44
CA PHE A 216 9.80 8.69 -9.49
C PHE A 216 8.44 9.39 -9.52
N THR A 217 7.42 8.66 -9.02
CA THR A 217 6.08 9.19 -8.73
C THR A 217 5.62 8.77 -7.34
N PHE A 218 4.85 9.65 -6.68
CA PHE A 218 4.23 9.36 -5.40
C PHE A 218 2.78 8.94 -5.57
N HIS A 219 2.39 7.93 -4.79
CA HIS A 219 1.02 7.47 -4.63
C HIS A 219 0.73 7.35 -3.14
N TYR A 220 -0.52 7.54 -2.78
CA TYR A 220 -0.94 7.67 -1.40
C TYR A 220 -1.94 6.57 -1.05
N PRO A 221 -1.50 5.49 -0.38
CA PRO A 221 -2.37 4.44 0.12
C PRO A 221 -3.12 4.90 1.38
N PHE A 222 -4.42 4.66 1.42
CA PHE A 222 -5.30 4.96 2.54
C PHE A 222 -6.05 3.70 3.02
N PRO A 223 -6.18 3.52 4.36
CA PRO A 223 -5.72 4.40 5.44
C PRO A 223 -4.20 4.47 5.59
N ASP A 224 -3.46 3.45 5.14
CA ASP A 224 -2.00 3.37 5.05
C ASP A 224 -1.58 2.24 4.08
N TYR A 225 -0.26 2.03 3.87
CA TYR A 225 0.26 1.00 2.95
C TYR A 225 0.08 -0.44 3.47
N LYS A 226 -0.23 -0.64 4.75
CA LYS A 226 -0.34 -1.97 5.35
C LYS A 226 -1.54 -2.72 4.82
N LEU A 227 -2.73 -2.09 4.88
CA LEU A 227 -3.99 -2.67 4.41
C LEU A 227 -4.83 -1.62 3.66
N PRO A 228 -4.39 -1.14 2.50
CA PRO A 228 -5.07 -0.06 1.82
C PRO A 228 -6.39 -0.51 1.19
N SER A 229 -7.41 0.31 1.35
CA SER A 229 -8.67 0.20 0.60
C SER A 229 -8.73 1.18 -0.58
N LEU A 230 -7.87 2.18 -0.59
CA LEU A 230 -7.80 3.21 -1.61
C LEU A 230 -6.33 3.60 -1.83
N VAL A 231 -5.92 3.73 -3.09
CA VAL A 231 -4.64 4.36 -3.45
C VAL A 231 -4.95 5.52 -4.40
N LEU A 232 -4.43 6.70 -4.09
CA LEU A 232 -4.56 7.92 -4.90
C LEU A 232 -3.21 8.28 -5.53
N ASN A 233 -3.26 8.78 -6.76
CA ASN A 233 -2.09 9.30 -7.47
C ASN A 233 -1.89 10.80 -7.15
N GLU A 234 -0.64 11.25 -7.14
CA GLU A 234 -0.30 12.67 -6.94
C GLU A 234 -0.94 13.59 -8.00
N HIS A 235 -0.92 13.15 -9.25
CA HIS A 235 -1.56 13.88 -10.36
C HIS A 235 -3.06 14.06 -10.14
N TYR A 236 -3.77 13.00 -9.72
CA TYR A 236 -5.20 13.08 -9.41
C TYR A 236 -5.52 14.07 -8.31
N LEU A 237 -4.66 14.15 -7.28
CA LEU A 237 -4.82 15.13 -6.21
C LEU A 237 -4.65 16.57 -6.68
N ALA A 238 -3.82 16.79 -7.70
CA ALA A 238 -3.62 18.12 -8.28
C ALA A 238 -4.75 18.53 -9.26
N ASP A 239 -5.27 17.55 -10.01
CA ASP A 239 -6.25 17.77 -11.09
C ASP A 239 -7.71 17.83 -10.60
N ASP A 240 -8.09 17.00 -9.62
CA ASP A 240 -9.48 16.94 -9.14
C ASP A 240 -9.65 17.68 -7.81
N SER A 241 -10.28 18.85 -7.85
CA SER A 241 -10.57 19.67 -6.65
C SER A 241 -11.42 18.97 -5.58
N ASN A 242 -12.01 17.83 -5.90
CA ASN A 242 -12.83 17.01 -5.01
C ASN A 242 -12.21 15.67 -4.66
N ALA A 243 -10.92 15.42 -4.99
CA ALA A 243 -10.24 14.16 -4.72
C ALA A 243 -10.31 13.74 -3.24
N TRP A 244 -10.29 14.70 -2.31
CA TRP A 244 -10.42 14.48 -0.86
C TRP A 244 -11.71 13.75 -0.45
N VAL A 245 -12.76 13.86 -1.26
CA VAL A 245 -14.05 13.21 -0.99
C VAL A 245 -13.94 11.68 -0.99
N ARG A 246 -12.96 11.12 -1.70
CA ARG A 246 -12.69 9.69 -1.71
C ARG A 246 -12.24 9.15 -0.35
N LEU A 247 -11.82 10.01 0.55
CA LEU A 247 -11.42 9.64 1.91
C LEU A 247 -12.59 9.51 2.88
N THR A 248 -13.84 9.74 2.39
CA THR A 248 -15.05 9.58 3.21
C THR A 248 -15.14 8.16 3.75
N GLY A 249 -15.22 8.04 5.08
CA GLY A 249 -15.34 6.75 5.76
C GLY A 249 -14.04 5.93 5.82
N ILE A 250 -12.92 6.49 5.38
CA ILE A 250 -11.60 5.86 5.53
C ILE A 250 -10.89 6.53 6.71
N SER A 251 -10.64 5.74 7.75
CA SER A 251 -9.90 6.18 8.95
C SER A 251 -8.77 5.21 9.25
N SER A 252 -7.65 5.74 9.79
CA SER A 252 -6.60 4.88 10.33
C SER A 252 -7.08 4.21 11.61
N ARG A 253 -6.78 2.94 11.77
CA ARG A 253 -7.04 2.18 13.00
C ARG A 253 -6.15 2.64 14.17
N ASP A 254 -5.01 3.28 13.84
CA ASP A 254 -3.99 3.71 14.80
C ASP A 254 -4.26 5.12 15.36
N TYR A 255 -5.39 5.74 15.02
CA TYR A 255 -5.73 7.04 15.60
C TYR A 255 -5.89 6.93 17.09
N HIS A 256 -5.05 7.65 17.82
CA HIS A 256 -5.11 7.66 19.28
C HIS A 256 -6.35 8.42 19.76
N ARG A 257 -6.89 8.01 20.92
CA ARG A 257 -8.13 8.56 21.51
C ARG A 257 -8.03 10.02 21.96
N LEU A 258 -6.87 10.66 21.84
CA LEU A 258 -6.66 12.07 22.24
C LEU A 258 -7.43 13.07 21.35
N ILE A 259 -7.66 12.72 20.10
CA ILE A 259 -8.49 13.50 19.18
C ILE A 259 -9.62 12.57 18.73
N PRO A 260 -10.89 12.92 19.00
CA PRO A 260 -12.01 12.11 18.51
C PRO A 260 -11.93 12.01 16.99
N SER A 261 -11.70 10.80 16.50
CA SER A 261 -11.51 10.49 15.08
C SER A 261 -12.81 10.53 14.26
N GLN A 262 -13.83 11.22 14.72
CA GLN A 262 -15.18 11.06 14.18
C GLN A 262 -15.32 11.53 12.73
N ASP A 263 -14.50 12.45 12.25
CA ASP A 263 -14.55 12.87 10.84
C ASP A 263 -13.26 13.61 10.45
N ASP A 264 -12.33 12.89 9.86
CA ASP A 264 -11.11 13.49 9.29
C ASP A 264 -11.37 14.24 7.97
N LEU A 265 -12.58 14.15 7.44
CA LEU A 265 -12.89 14.71 6.13
C LEU A 265 -12.68 16.23 6.03
N PRO A 266 -13.01 17.05 7.04
CA PRO A 266 -12.70 18.48 7.03
C PRO A 266 -11.19 18.75 7.02
N PHE A 267 -10.39 17.93 7.68
CA PHE A 267 -8.92 18.01 7.60
C PHE A 267 -8.44 17.73 6.18
N TRP A 268 -8.87 16.60 5.59
CA TRP A 268 -8.50 16.22 4.23
C TRP A 268 -8.93 17.27 3.20
N GLN A 269 -10.11 17.84 3.35
CA GLN A 269 -10.56 18.96 2.51
C GLN A 269 -9.64 20.18 2.64
N SER A 270 -9.23 20.54 3.85
CA SER A 270 -8.39 21.71 4.10
C SER A 270 -7.00 21.55 3.52
N VAL A 271 -6.34 20.42 3.78
CA VAL A 271 -4.98 20.14 3.27
C VAL A 271 -4.98 19.92 1.75
N HIS A 272 -6.07 19.37 1.19
CA HIS A 272 -6.23 19.26 -0.25
C HIS A 272 -6.32 20.64 -0.92
N LYS A 273 -7.16 21.53 -0.40
CA LYS A 273 -7.25 22.94 -0.87
C LYS A 273 -5.93 23.70 -0.77
N ALA A 274 -5.09 23.34 0.22
CA ALA A 274 -3.75 23.87 0.39
C ALA A 274 -2.70 23.20 -0.52
N GLY A 275 -3.08 22.22 -1.35
CA GLY A 275 -2.16 21.48 -2.23
C GLY A 275 -1.19 20.54 -1.51
N CYS A 276 -1.46 20.16 -0.25
CA CYS A 276 -0.53 19.38 0.56
C CYS A 276 -1.13 18.09 1.14
N LEU A 277 -2.24 17.58 0.59
CA LEU A 277 -2.87 16.35 1.08
C LEU A 277 -1.87 15.19 1.12
N GLY A 278 -1.09 14.99 0.06
CA GLY A 278 -0.11 13.93 -0.02
C GLY A 278 0.96 14.01 1.09
N ALA A 279 1.40 15.22 1.45
CA ALA A 279 2.38 15.43 2.51
C ALA A 279 1.92 14.96 3.90
N PHE A 280 0.59 14.84 4.11
CA PHE A 280 -0.02 14.36 5.36
C PHE A 280 -0.61 12.96 5.26
N SER A 281 -0.51 12.27 4.12
CA SER A 281 -0.89 10.86 4.03
C SER A 281 -0.07 10.04 5.03
N ASN A 282 -0.66 8.98 5.62
CA ASN A 282 0.02 8.19 6.65
C ASN A 282 1.22 7.39 6.12
N SER A 283 1.26 7.17 4.81
CA SER A 283 2.32 6.42 4.15
C SER A 283 2.38 6.75 2.66
N PHE A 284 3.46 6.32 2.03
CA PHE A 284 3.68 6.45 0.60
C PHE A 284 3.76 5.09 -0.08
N LEU A 285 3.33 5.04 -1.33
CA LEU A 285 3.74 4.07 -2.33
C LEU A 285 4.51 4.84 -3.39
N ILE A 286 5.82 4.64 -3.46
CA ILE A 286 6.71 5.31 -4.40
C ILE A 286 7.05 4.34 -5.50
N VAL A 287 6.88 4.74 -6.74
CA VAL A 287 7.38 3.99 -7.89
C VAL A 287 8.50 4.80 -8.51
N ALA A 288 9.67 4.19 -8.61
CA ALA A 288 10.88 4.82 -9.11
C ALA A 288 11.54 3.95 -10.17
N GLY A 289 12.40 4.53 -11.01
CA GLY A 289 13.11 3.79 -12.04
C GLY A 289 14.14 4.68 -12.75
N ILE A 290 14.81 4.11 -13.73
CA ILE A 290 15.78 4.84 -14.57
C ILE A 290 15.04 5.58 -15.68
N ASP A 291 13.91 5.03 -16.13
CA ASP A 291 13.11 5.53 -17.25
C ASP A 291 11.72 5.99 -16.77
N GLU A 292 11.40 7.25 -17.00
CA GLU A 292 10.14 7.88 -16.63
C GLU A 292 8.93 7.24 -17.34
N GLU A 293 9.09 6.82 -18.59
CA GLU A 293 8.03 6.14 -19.33
C GLU A 293 7.61 4.86 -18.63
N GLN A 294 8.58 4.08 -18.13
CA GLN A 294 8.29 2.84 -17.41
C GLN A 294 7.62 3.08 -16.05
N VAL A 295 8.04 4.11 -15.33
CA VAL A 295 7.39 4.52 -14.07
C VAL A 295 5.92 4.89 -14.31
N ASN A 296 5.65 5.67 -15.35
CA ASN A 296 4.28 6.07 -15.73
C ASN A 296 3.45 4.89 -16.25
N ARG A 297 4.06 3.94 -16.98
CA ARG A 297 3.38 2.77 -17.55
C ARG A 297 2.83 1.83 -16.49
N VAL A 298 3.58 1.61 -15.41
CA VAL A 298 3.13 0.71 -14.33
C VAL A 298 2.15 1.37 -13.35
N THR A 299 1.91 2.68 -13.48
CA THR A 299 0.99 3.46 -12.65
C THR A 299 -0.11 4.12 -13.47
N PRO A 300 -0.90 3.37 -14.26
CA PRO A 300 -1.85 3.95 -15.23
C PRO A 300 -3.10 4.55 -14.59
N PHE A 301 -3.28 4.39 -13.26
CA PHE A 301 -4.50 4.78 -12.57
C PHE A 301 -4.32 6.07 -11.77
N ASP A 302 -5.34 6.93 -11.81
CA ASP A 302 -5.48 8.07 -10.91
C ASP A 302 -5.86 7.63 -9.51
N PHE A 303 -6.74 6.63 -9.42
CA PHE A 303 -7.04 5.94 -8.18
C PHE A 303 -7.48 4.49 -8.41
N VAL A 304 -7.29 3.68 -7.39
CA VAL A 304 -7.89 2.35 -7.25
C VAL A 304 -8.53 2.26 -5.87
N GLN A 305 -9.84 1.98 -5.85
CA GLN A 305 -10.61 1.81 -4.63
C GLN A 305 -11.19 0.39 -4.57
N THR A 306 -10.86 -0.33 -3.51
CA THR A 306 -11.34 -1.69 -3.26
C THR A 306 -12.56 -1.65 -2.35
N SER A 307 -13.58 -2.44 -2.68
CA SER A 307 -14.74 -2.61 -1.81
C SER A 307 -14.36 -3.26 -0.48
N THR A 308 -15.17 -3.02 0.55
CA THR A 308 -14.94 -3.60 1.89
C THR A 308 -15.01 -5.12 1.87
N LEU A 309 -14.27 -5.78 2.78
CA LEU A 309 -14.31 -7.23 2.97
C LEU A 309 -15.65 -7.71 3.57
N SER A 310 -16.47 -6.83 4.14
CA SER A 310 -17.82 -7.17 4.62
C SER A 310 -18.78 -7.56 3.50
N ARG A 311 -18.47 -7.28 2.24
CA ARG A 311 -19.24 -7.76 1.10
C ARG A 311 -19.00 -9.25 0.89
N CYS A 312 -20.07 -9.97 0.45
CA CYS A 312 -19.90 -11.33 -0.02
C CYS A 312 -18.81 -11.38 -1.11
N PRO A 313 -17.93 -12.40 -1.12
CA PRO A 313 -16.77 -12.46 -2.00
C PRO A 313 -17.07 -12.23 -3.49
N GLN A 314 -18.17 -12.80 -4.00
CA GLN A 314 -18.60 -12.64 -5.40
C GLN A 314 -18.97 -11.20 -5.77
N PHE A 315 -19.16 -10.30 -4.81
CA PHE A 315 -19.48 -8.87 -5.03
C PHE A 315 -18.33 -7.95 -4.66
N ARG A 316 -17.17 -8.50 -4.31
CA ARG A 316 -15.96 -7.69 -4.03
C ARG A 316 -15.34 -7.24 -5.33
N THR A 317 -15.19 -5.93 -5.45
CA THR A 317 -14.73 -5.28 -6.67
C THR A 317 -13.66 -4.24 -6.36
N GLN A 318 -12.87 -3.92 -7.38
CA GLN A 318 -12.08 -2.70 -7.44
C GLN A 318 -12.71 -1.73 -8.45
N THR A 319 -12.75 -0.46 -8.08
CA THR A 319 -13.06 0.65 -8.98
C THR A 319 -11.76 1.34 -9.32
N ARG A 320 -11.43 1.47 -10.61
CA ARG A 320 -10.20 2.03 -11.13
C ARG A 320 -10.51 3.19 -12.05
N ARG A 321 -9.84 4.33 -11.87
CA ARG A 321 -9.88 5.43 -12.85
C ARG A 321 -8.58 5.41 -13.64
N HIS A 322 -8.67 5.28 -14.94
CA HIS A 322 -7.54 5.36 -15.84
C HIS A 322 -7.17 6.82 -16.12
N ARG A 323 -5.88 7.17 -15.96
CA ARG A 323 -5.36 8.52 -16.13
C ARG A 323 -5.58 9.07 -17.54
N ASN A 324 -5.30 8.27 -18.56
CA ASN A 324 -5.24 8.73 -19.95
C ASN A 324 -6.52 8.45 -20.74
N ALA A 325 -7.47 7.74 -20.21
CA ALA A 325 -8.68 7.31 -20.91
C ALA A 325 -9.96 8.01 -20.43
N ASP A 326 -9.86 8.81 -19.38
CA ASP A 326 -10.99 9.50 -18.71
C ASP A 326 -12.19 8.57 -18.47
N VAL A 327 -11.90 7.35 -18.08
CA VAL A 327 -12.89 6.31 -17.79
C VAL A 327 -12.69 5.74 -16.40
N VAL A 328 -13.79 5.26 -15.83
CA VAL A 328 -13.81 4.46 -14.61
C VAL A 328 -14.23 3.05 -15.00
N GLU A 329 -13.48 2.08 -14.54
CA GLU A 329 -13.84 0.67 -14.67
C GLU A 329 -14.06 0.02 -13.30
N LYS A 330 -14.91 -1.00 -13.28
CA LYS A 330 -15.12 -1.86 -12.11
C LYS A 330 -14.76 -3.30 -12.47
N VAL A 331 -13.84 -3.88 -11.71
CA VAL A 331 -13.37 -5.26 -11.90
C VAL A 331 -13.64 -6.10 -10.66
N TYR A 332 -13.94 -7.39 -10.82
CA TYR A 332 -14.09 -8.32 -9.70
C TYR A 332 -12.71 -8.68 -9.11
N LEU A 333 -12.66 -8.87 -7.79
CA LEU A 333 -11.48 -9.41 -7.11
C LEU A 333 -11.45 -10.95 -7.20
N HIS A 334 -12.61 -11.58 -7.13
CA HIS A 334 -12.76 -13.03 -7.25
C HIS A 334 -13.43 -13.36 -8.59
N ASN A 335 -13.08 -14.49 -9.18
CA ASN A 335 -13.83 -14.96 -10.34
C ASN A 335 -15.30 -15.13 -9.96
N PRO A 336 -16.24 -14.60 -10.74
CA PRO A 336 -17.66 -14.78 -10.46
C PRO A 336 -17.97 -16.28 -10.43
N ILE A 337 -18.60 -16.74 -9.36
CA ILE A 337 -19.18 -18.08 -9.28
C ILE A 337 -20.22 -18.17 -10.40
N SER A 338 -20.19 -19.27 -11.15
CA SER A 338 -20.98 -19.51 -12.36
C SER A 338 -22.39 -18.90 -12.32
N GLU A 339 -22.83 -18.39 -13.44
CA GLU A 339 -23.99 -17.54 -13.72
C GLU A 339 -25.35 -17.97 -13.12
N ASN A 340 -25.45 -19.09 -12.46
CA ASN A 340 -26.75 -19.74 -12.14
C ASN A 340 -27.26 -19.49 -10.71
N VAL A 341 -26.59 -18.75 -9.85
CA VAL A 341 -26.95 -18.68 -8.43
C VAL A 341 -27.68 -17.40 -8.02
N TYR A 342 -27.47 -16.27 -8.72
CA TYR A 342 -28.12 -15.00 -8.36
C TYR A 342 -28.51 -14.17 -9.60
N PRO A 343 -29.79 -13.73 -9.70
CA PRO A 343 -30.27 -12.91 -10.83
C PRO A 343 -29.79 -11.46 -10.83
N LEU A 344 -29.04 -11.03 -9.82
CA LEU A 344 -28.49 -9.66 -9.71
C LEU A 344 -27.02 -9.68 -10.15
N HIS A 345 -26.80 -9.56 -11.45
CA HIS A 345 -25.48 -9.30 -11.99
C HIS A 345 -25.10 -7.83 -11.74
N HIS A 346 -24.05 -7.57 -10.96
CA HIS A 346 -23.35 -6.31 -11.10
C HIS A 346 -22.63 -6.35 -12.44
N ALA A 347 -23.16 -5.61 -13.42
CA ALA A 347 -22.47 -5.44 -14.67
C ALA A 347 -21.08 -4.82 -14.35
N LEU A 348 -20.02 -5.49 -14.78
CA LEU A 348 -18.72 -4.86 -14.93
C LEU A 348 -18.94 -3.70 -15.88
N SER A 349 -18.73 -2.46 -15.43
CA SER A 349 -18.96 -1.30 -16.25
C SER A 349 -17.66 -0.56 -16.51
N VAL A 350 -17.48 -0.14 -17.73
CA VAL A 350 -16.52 0.90 -18.12
C VAL A 350 -17.35 2.11 -18.47
N GLU A 351 -17.20 3.18 -17.68
CA GLU A 351 -18.02 4.39 -17.84
C GLU A 351 -17.12 5.63 -17.97
N PRO A 352 -17.57 6.67 -18.69
CA PRO A 352 -16.87 7.94 -18.71
C PRO A 352 -16.75 8.51 -17.29
N TRP A 353 -15.57 9.06 -16.98
CA TRP A 353 -15.37 9.76 -15.72
C TRP A 353 -16.22 11.05 -15.70
N ARG A 354 -16.84 11.30 -14.56
CA ARG A 354 -17.59 12.53 -14.30
C ARG A 354 -17.11 13.15 -13.00
N HIS A 355 -16.66 14.39 -13.08
CA HIS A 355 -16.37 15.16 -11.88
C HIS A 355 -17.67 15.40 -11.10
N GLY A 356 -17.64 15.15 -9.80
CA GLY A 356 -18.81 15.33 -8.96
C GLY A 356 -18.51 15.13 -7.48
N ILE A 357 -19.46 15.53 -6.66
CA ILE A 357 -19.43 15.28 -5.22
C ILE A 357 -20.46 14.18 -4.93
N PRO A 358 -20.13 13.14 -4.14
CA PRO A 358 -21.12 12.16 -3.69
C PRO A 358 -22.32 12.86 -3.03
N LEU A 359 -23.52 12.37 -3.32
CA LEU A 359 -24.76 12.95 -2.79
C LEU A 359 -24.74 13.01 -1.25
N SER A 360 -24.19 11.98 -0.60
CA SER A 360 -24.00 11.95 0.86
C SER A 360 -23.20 13.15 1.38
N ASN A 361 -22.15 13.56 0.66
CA ASN A 361 -21.33 14.71 1.05
C ASN A 361 -22.07 16.03 0.83
N LEU A 362 -22.84 16.12 -0.25
CA LEU A 362 -23.71 17.28 -0.50
C LEU A 362 -24.75 17.41 0.61
N TRP A 363 -25.35 16.29 1.03
CA TRP A 363 -26.31 16.26 2.14
C TRP A 363 -25.65 16.68 3.46
N MET A 364 -24.49 16.12 3.78
CA MET A 364 -23.77 16.49 5.01
C MET A 364 -23.37 17.96 5.03
N GLN A 365 -22.97 18.53 3.89
CA GLN A 365 -22.70 19.97 3.79
C GLN A 365 -23.96 20.80 4.04
N ARG A 366 -25.10 20.42 3.47
CA ARG A 366 -26.37 21.10 3.66
C ARG A 366 -26.88 21.00 5.08
N LEU A 367 -26.83 19.81 5.70
CA LEU A 367 -27.24 19.60 7.10
C LEU A 367 -26.37 20.35 8.11
N ARG A 368 -25.11 20.62 7.79
CA ARG A 368 -24.24 21.46 8.65
C ARG A 368 -24.63 22.95 8.57
N ILE A 369 -25.16 23.39 7.44
CA ILE A 369 -25.60 24.77 7.25
C ILE A 369 -27.02 24.98 7.82
N ASP A 370 -27.89 24.00 7.61
CA ASP A 370 -29.30 24.04 8.06
C ASP A 370 -29.71 22.64 8.56
N PRO A 371 -29.61 22.37 9.86
CA PRO A 371 -30.01 21.10 10.45
C PRO A 371 -31.51 20.92 10.60
N SER A 372 -32.37 21.76 9.95
CA SER A 372 -33.81 21.67 10.10
C SER A 372 -34.39 20.37 9.55
N HIS A 373 -35.44 19.86 10.19
CA HIS A 373 -36.17 18.67 9.74
C HIS A 373 -36.79 18.85 8.35
N GLU A 374 -37.17 20.10 7.99
CA GLU A 374 -37.72 20.40 6.68
C GLU A 374 -36.72 20.18 5.54
N LEU A 375 -35.44 20.49 5.76
CA LEU A 375 -34.41 20.23 4.78
C LEU A 375 -34.21 18.72 4.56
N PHE A 376 -34.32 17.93 5.62
CA PHE A 376 -34.18 16.44 5.53
C PHE A 376 -35.32 15.85 4.68
N VAL A 377 -36.56 16.36 4.84
CA VAL A 377 -37.72 15.92 4.06
C VAL A 377 -37.63 16.34 2.59
N GLN A 378 -37.03 17.51 2.28
CA GLN A 378 -36.85 17.98 0.90
C GLN A 378 -35.72 17.22 0.16
N LEU A 379 -34.81 16.58 0.87
CA LEU A 379 -33.65 15.86 0.28
C LEU A 379 -33.89 14.35 0.21
N SER A 380 -34.90 13.81 0.90
CA SER A 380 -35.33 12.42 0.83
C SER A 380 -36.33 12.18 -0.28
#